data_776af3cd86aadfdaf66f8d53579bbf54
#
_entry.id   776af3cd86aadfdaf66f8d53579bbf54
#
_cell.length_a   1.000
_cell.length_b   1.000
_cell.length_c   1.000
_cell.angle_alpha   90.00
_cell.angle_beta   90.00
_cell.angle_gamma   90.00
#
_symmetry.space_group_name_H-M   'P 1'
#
loop_
_entity.id
_entity.type
_entity.pdbx_description
1 polymer ?
#
loop_
_entity_poly.entity_id
_entity_poly.type
_entity_poly.pdbx_seq_one_letter_code
_entity_poly.pdbx_strand_id
1 'polypeptide(L)'
;MEMSAENIATYGKGAIVGAAYAAGELDRFEEWVRRLSARAVWSFMDFGLGGGMLKGEKLVAFFRRHFADPAIESLPLRFGAVATALRTGDEVWLREGSVADAVRASFALPGLFTPVWQDDRLLVDGGLVNPVPVSLARALGAEVVIAVDLNADIAGRLLRAEPAPAPRAPWMQSLQNRMSA
;
A
#
# COMPACT_ATOMS: atom_id res chain seq x y z
N MET A 1 13.39 24.34 -16.39
CA MET A 1 14.07 23.58 -15.33
C MET A 1 13.34 22.25 -15.25
N GLU A 2 13.91 21.22 -15.86
CA GLU A 2 13.33 19.89 -15.85
C GLU A 2 13.62 19.28 -14.48
N MET A 3 12.58 19.05 -13.70
CA MET A 3 12.71 18.39 -12.41
C MET A 3 12.66 16.88 -12.65
N SER A 4 13.79 16.20 -12.57
CA SER A 4 13.82 14.75 -12.53
C SER A 4 13.66 14.28 -11.07
N ALA A 5 12.82 13.28 -10.83
CA ALA A 5 12.72 12.66 -9.51
C ALA A 5 13.92 11.71 -9.33
N GLU A 6 14.78 11.99 -8.35
CA GLU A 6 15.96 11.17 -8.05
C GLU A 6 15.71 10.13 -6.95
N ASN A 7 14.63 10.31 -6.19
CA ASN A 7 14.30 9.49 -5.03
C ASN A 7 12.80 9.19 -5.01
N ILE A 8 12.46 7.93 -4.87
CA ILE A 8 11.07 7.45 -4.82
C ILE A 8 10.80 6.79 -3.47
N ALA A 9 9.95 7.40 -2.67
CA ALA A 9 9.42 6.81 -1.44
C ALA A 9 7.93 6.53 -1.61
N THR A 10 7.50 5.33 -1.27
CA THR A 10 6.15 4.85 -1.60
C THR A 10 5.60 3.86 -0.58
N TYR A 11 4.31 3.54 -0.69
CA TYR A 11 3.62 2.51 0.07
C TYR A 11 2.50 1.87 -0.74
N GLY A 12 2.02 0.72 -0.28
CA GLY A 12 0.84 0.04 -0.84
C GLY A 12 0.94 -0.17 -2.35
N LYS A 13 -0.12 0.11 -3.07
CA LYS A 13 -0.17 -0.04 -4.53
C LYS A 13 0.79 0.92 -5.26
N GLY A 14 1.10 2.07 -4.66
CA GLY A 14 2.10 3.01 -5.17
C GLY A 14 3.49 2.40 -5.25
N ALA A 15 3.80 1.41 -4.42
CA ALA A 15 5.09 0.73 -4.43
C ALA A 15 5.36 0.02 -5.77
N ILE A 16 4.33 -0.53 -6.42
CA ILE A 16 4.46 -1.18 -7.73
C ILE A 16 4.86 -0.16 -8.80
N VAL A 17 4.14 0.96 -8.84
CA VAL A 17 4.38 2.03 -9.84
C VAL A 17 5.73 2.71 -9.59
N GLY A 18 6.02 3.02 -8.31
CA GLY A 18 7.28 3.62 -7.89
C GLY A 18 8.49 2.76 -8.21
N ALA A 19 8.39 1.44 -8.00
CA ALA A 19 9.43 0.49 -8.35
C ALA A 19 9.67 0.42 -9.87
N ALA A 20 8.58 0.37 -10.67
CA ALA A 20 8.68 0.38 -12.13
C ALA A 20 9.35 1.67 -12.64
N TYR A 21 9.00 2.82 -12.04
CA TYR A 21 9.63 4.09 -12.37
C TYR A 21 11.12 4.11 -11.98
N ALA A 22 11.43 3.68 -10.76
CA ALA A 22 12.82 3.65 -10.27
C ALA A 22 13.72 2.70 -11.08
N ALA A 23 13.14 1.65 -11.64
CA ALA A 23 13.83 0.71 -12.52
C ALA A 23 13.96 1.20 -13.97
N GLY A 24 13.33 2.33 -14.36
CA GLY A 24 13.26 2.78 -15.75
C GLY A 24 12.32 1.96 -16.63
N GLU A 25 11.40 1.20 -16.04
CA GLU A 25 10.50 0.25 -16.72
C GLU A 25 9.03 0.73 -16.76
N LEU A 26 8.79 2.03 -16.49
CA LEU A 26 7.43 2.56 -16.34
C LEU A 26 6.59 2.39 -17.63
N ASP A 27 7.15 2.68 -18.80
CA ASP A 27 6.45 2.59 -20.09
C ASP A 27 6.04 1.13 -20.36
N ARG A 28 6.95 0.19 -20.10
CA ARG A 28 6.70 -1.25 -20.24
C ARG A 28 5.63 -1.73 -19.26
N PHE A 29 5.67 -1.22 -18.03
CA PHE A 29 4.65 -1.50 -17.01
C PHE A 29 3.29 -0.93 -17.41
N GLU A 30 3.23 0.31 -17.91
CA GLU A 30 1.99 0.93 -18.41
C GLU A 30 1.38 0.13 -19.57
N GLU A 31 2.20 -0.27 -20.54
CA GLU A 31 1.73 -1.08 -21.67
C GLU A 31 1.15 -2.40 -21.21
N TRP A 32 1.80 -3.06 -20.24
CA TRP A 32 1.28 -4.28 -19.64
C TRP A 32 -0.05 -4.05 -18.91
N VAL A 33 -0.17 -3.01 -18.08
CA VAL A 33 -1.41 -2.67 -17.36
C VAL A 33 -2.55 -2.41 -18.34
N ARG A 34 -2.29 -1.69 -19.43
CA ARG A 34 -3.31 -1.40 -20.47
C ARG A 34 -3.82 -2.66 -21.18
N ARG A 35 -3.03 -3.71 -21.23
CA ARG A 35 -3.38 -5.02 -21.80
C ARG A 35 -4.02 -5.99 -20.80
N LEU A 36 -4.08 -5.62 -19.52
CA LEU A 36 -4.68 -6.49 -18.49
C LEU A 36 -6.16 -6.71 -18.74
N SER A 37 -6.53 -7.98 -18.92
CA SER A 37 -7.91 -8.41 -18.95
C SER A 37 -8.40 -8.85 -17.58
N ALA A 38 -9.71 -8.83 -17.34
CA ALA A 38 -10.28 -9.35 -16.10
C ALA A 38 -9.86 -10.81 -15.84
N ARG A 39 -9.74 -11.64 -16.88
CA ARG A 39 -9.27 -13.03 -16.77
C ARG A 39 -7.83 -13.10 -16.30
N ALA A 40 -6.95 -12.19 -16.78
CA ALA A 40 -5.54 -12.11 -16.32
C ALA A 40 -5.47 -11.72 -14.85
N VAL A 41 -6.27 -10.75 -14.41
CA VAL A 41 -6.35 -10.35 -13.01
C VAL A 41 -6.80 -11.53 -12.13
N TRP A 42 -7.82 -12.27 -12.56
CA TRP A 42 -8.27 -13.48 -11.85
C TRP A 42 -7.19 -14.56 -11.77
N SER A 43 -6.31 -14.68 -12.77
CA SER A 43 -5.23 -15.68 -12.77
C SER A 43 -4.16 -15.40 -11.72
N PHE A 44 -4.02 -14.15 -11.26
CA PHE A 44 -3.11 -13.77 -10.17
C PHE A 44 -3.70 -14.02 -8.77
N MET A 45 -4.99 -14.32 -8.69
CA MET A 45 -5.61 -14.65 -7.40
C MET A 45 -5.20 -16.06 -6.97
N ASP A 46 -4.36 -16.12 -5.95
CA ASP A 46 -3.92 -17.33 -5.28
C ASP A 46 -4.56 -17.42 -3.90
N PHE A 47 -5.66 -18.17 -3.81
CA PHE A 47 -6.36 -18.36 -2.56
C PHE A 47 -5.58 -19.29 -1.63
N GLY A 48 -5.36 -18.85 -0.39
CA GLY A 48 -4.80 -19.70 0.67
C GLY A 48 -5.86 -20.67 1.23
N LEU A 49 -5.47 -21.92 1.51
CA LEU A 49 -6.29 -22.85 2.27
C LEU A 49 -6.37 -22.34 3.74
N GLY A 50 -7.35 -21.56 4.09
CA GLY A 50 -7.49 -21.08 5.47
C GLY A 50 -8.11 -19.71 5.66
N GLY A 51 -8.97 -19.23 4.74
CA GLY A 51 -9.76 -18.05 5.06
C GLY A 51 -9.81 -16.96 3.99
N GLY A 52 -9.66 -17.31 2.73
CA GLY A 52 -9.94 -16.38 1.63
C GLY A 52 -8.88 -15.31 1.39
N MET A 53 -7.73 -15.36 2.06
CA MET A 53 -6.63 -14.41 1.85
C MET A 53 -5.81 -14.80 0.61
N LEU A 54 -5.54 -13.81 -0.23
CA LEU A 54 -4.66 -13.95 -1.39
C LEU A 54 -3.20 -14.01 -0.93
N LYS A 55 -2.44 -14.98 -1.43
CA LYS A 55 -1.00 -15.06 -1.10
C LYS A 55 -0.18 -13.98 -1.80
N GLY A 56 -0.58 -13.61 -3.03
CA GLY A 56 0.15 -12.65 -3.86
C GLY A 56 1.44 -13.20 -4.47
N GLU A 57 1.73 -14.48 -4.26
CA GLU A 57 2.94 -15.15 -4.78
C GLU A 57 2.95 -15.20 -6.31
N LYS A 58 1.79 -15.46 -6.93
CA LYS A 58 1.67 -15.50 -8.39
C LYS A 58 1.97 -14.15 -9.03
N LEU A 59 1.55 -13.07 -8.38
CA LEU A 59 1.82 -11.72 -8.84
C LEU A 59 3.32 -11.40 -8.74
N VAL A 60 3.96 -11.73 -7.62
CA VAL A 60 5.42 -11.59 -7.44
C VAL A 60 6.18 -12.43 -8.45
N ALA A 61 5.81 -13.71 -8.62
CA ALA A 61 6.45 -14.58 -9.60
C ALA A 61 6.31 -14.07 -11.04
N PHE A 62 5.15 -13.46 -11.35
CA PHE A 62 4.95 -12.80 -12.64
C PHE A 62 5.89 -11.59 -12.81
N PHE A 63 5.99 -10.72 -11.80
CA PHE A 63 6.90 -9.57 -11.86
C PHE A 63 8.35 -10.00 -12.01
N ARG A 64 8.81 -10.99 -11.23
CA ARG A 64 10.17 -11.55 -11.35
C ARG A 64 10.46 -12.09 -12.74
N ARG A 65 9.48 -12.70 -13.39
CA ARG A 65 9.64 -13.26 -14.74
C ARG A 65 9.68 -12.19 -15.83
N HIS A 66 8.90 -11.13 -15.71
CA HIS A 66 8.66 -10.17 -16.81
C HIS A 66 9.41 -8.85 -16.67
N PHE A 67 9.71 -8.42 -15.45
CA PHE A 67 10.29 -7.10 -15.16
C PHE A 67 11.67 -7.19 -14.51
N ALA A 68 12.26 -8.37 -14.43
CA ALA A 68 13.41 -8.65 -13.58
C ALA A 68 13.10 -8.36 -12.09
N ASP A 69 13.97 -8.81 -11.20
CA ASP A 69 13.87 -8.51 -9.77
C ASP A 69 15.25 -8.03 -9.29
N PRO A 70 15.63 -6.79 -9.62
CA PRO A 70 16.91 -6.25 -9.19
C PRO A 70 16.91 -6.05 -7.67
N ALA A 71 18.10 -5.96 -7.11
CA ALA A 71 18.23 -5.43 -5.77
C ALA A 71 17.89 -3.92 -5.76
N ILE A 72 17.21 -3.46 -4.71
CA ILE A 72 16.81 -2.05 -4.56
C ILE A 72 18.03 -1.13 -4.71
N GLU A 73 19.17 -1.53 -4.14
CA GLU A 73 20.43 -0.78 -4.15
C GLU A 73 21.04 -0.64 -5.55
N SER A 74 20.62 -1.49 -6.49
CA SER A 74 21.10 -1.48 -7.88
C SER A 74 20.22 -0.68 -8.83
N LEU A 75 19.10 -0.13 -8.35
CA LEU A 75 18.19 0.64 -9.18
C LEU A 75 18.83 1.96 -9.65
N PRO A 76 18.51 2.43 -10.86
CA PRO A 76 18.96 3.72 -11.38
C PRO A 76 18.58 4.91 -10.48
N LEU A 77 17.39 4.85 -9.87
CA LEU A 77 16.92 5.85 -8.93
C LEU A 77 16.82 5.25 -7.53
N ARG A 78 17.07 6.07 -6.50
CA ARG A 78 16.90 5.64 -5.11
C ARG A 78 15.45 5.33 -4.84
N PHE A 79 15.20 4.14 -4.38
CA PHE A 79 13.86 3.63 -4.09
C PHE A 79 13.75 3.18 -2.64
N GLY A 80 12.58 3.36 -2.06
CA GLY A 80 12.21 2.76 -0.78
C GLY A 80 10.71 2.60 -0.68
N ALA A 81 10.30 1.53 -0.06
CA ALA A 81 8.90 1.25 0.24
C ALA A 81 8.69 1.17 1.75
N VAL A 82 7.50 1.57 2.21
CA VAL A 82 7.09 1.44 3.61
C VAL A 82 6.26 0.18 3.79
N ALA A 83 6.52 -0.54 4.86
CA ALA A 83 5.67 -1.58 5.39
C ALA A 83 5.38 -1.33 6.88
N THR A 84 4.38 -2.01 7.41
CA THR A 84 4.02 -1.96 8.84
C THR A 84 4.36 -3.29 9.49
N ALA A 85 5.10 -3.28 10.58
CA ALA A 85 5.31 -4.46 11.40
C ALA A 85 4.01 -4.81 12.14
N LEU A 86 3.34 -5.90 11.75
CA LEU A 86 1.98 -6.25 12.21
C LEU A 86 1.87 -6.36 13.74
N ARG A 87 2.92 -6.83 14.40
CA ARG A 87 2.88 -7.09 15.86
C ARG A 87 3.05 -5.84 16.70
N THR A 88 3.78 -4.84 16.21
CA THR A 88 4.15 -3.64 16.96
C THR A 88 3.51 -2.36 16.42
N GLY A 89 3.10 -2.35 15.16
CA GLY A 89 2.61 -1.16 14.46
C GLY A 89 3.75 -0.25 13.97
N ASP A 90 5.01 -0.67 14.12
CA ASP A 90 6.16 0.13 13.72
C ASP A 90 6.27 0.27 12.21
N GLU A 91 6.76 1.42 11.78
CA GLU A 91 7.15 1.68 10.40
C GLU A 91 8.44 0.93 10.05
N VAL A 92 8.42 0.20 8.94
CA VAL A 92 9.58 -0.51 8.40
C VAL A 92 9.91 0.05 7.03
N TRP A 93 11.15 0.49 6.85
CA TRP A 93 11.65 0.99 5.58
C TRP A 93 12.37 -0.11 4.81
N LEU A 94 11.82 -0.45 3.66
CA LEU A 94 12.35 -1.46 2.75
C LEU A 94 13.19 -0.73 1.69
N ARG A 95 14.50 -0.69 1.88
CA ARG A 95 15.47 0.07 1.07
C ARG A 95 16.57 -0.81 0.48
N GLU A 96 16.57 -2.07 0.79
CA GLU A 96 17.60 -3.04 0.42
C GLU A 96 16.94 -4.37 0.03
N GLY A 97 17.65 -5.17 -0.77
CA GLY A 97 17.21 -6.49 -1.21
C GLY A 97 16.26 -6.47 -2.40
N SER A 98 15.48 -7.54 -2.58
CA SER A 98 14.59 -7.71 -3.72
C SER A 98 13.51 -6.63 -3.81
N VAL A 99 13.41 -5.97 -4.97
CA VAL A 99 12.33 -5.01 -5.27
C VAL A 99 10.97 -5.69 -5.17
N ALA A 100 10.82 -6.90 -5.71
CA ALA A 100 9.55 -7.61 -5.71
C ALA A 100 9.09 -7.99 -4.29
N ASP A 101 10.01 -8.36 -3.41
CA ASP A 101 9.69 -8.68 -2.02
C ASP A 101 9.31 -7.42 -1.22
N ALA A 102 10.04 -6.33 -1.41
CA ALA A 102 9.73 -5.05 -0.78
C ALA A 102 8.34 -4.53 -1.23
N VAL A 103 8.06 -4.56 -2.52
CA VAL A 103 6.75 -4.20 -3.08
C VAL A 103 5.67 -5.10 -2.51
N ARG A 104 5.90 -6.44 -2.46
CA ARG A 104 4.94 -7.42 -1.92
C ARG A 104 4.61 -7.15 -0.45
N ALA A 105 5.61 -6.84 0.36
CA ALA A 105 5.40 -6.50 1.77
C ALA A 105 4.63 -5.19 1.92
N SER A 106 5.01 -4.17 1.16
CA SER A 106 4.42 -2.84 1.19
C SER A 106 2.93 -2.81 0.84
N PHE A 107 2.45 -3.68 -0.09
CA PHE A 107 1.03 -3.74 -0.45
C PHE A 107 0.24 -4.89 0.19
N ALA A 108 0.79 -5.54 1.21
CA ALA A 108 0.15 -6.65 1.93
C ALA A 108 -1.04 -6.18 2.79
N LEU A 109 -2.13 -5.74 2.14
CA LEU A 109 -3.31 -5.21 2.83
C LEU A 109 -3.97 -6.31 3.68
N PRO A 110 -4.11 -6.11 5.01
CA PRO A 110 -4.74 -7.08 5.89
C PRO A 110 -6.17 -7.44 5.46
N GLY A 111 -6.53 -8.71 5.56
CA GLY A 111 -7.82 -9.21 5.11
C GLY A 111 -7.89 -9.53 3.60
N LEU A 112 -7.03 -8.95 2.77
CA LEU A 112 -6.95 -9.24 1.34
C LEU A 112 -5.73 -10.10 1.01
N PHE A 113 -4.54 -9.70 1.47
CA PHE A 113 -3.29 -10.42 1.24
C PHE A 113 -2.73 -11.01 2.53
N THR A 114 -2.03 -12.14 2.40
CA THR A 114 -1.28 -12.69 3.53
C THR A 114 -0.14 -11.75 3.89
N PRO A 115 0.13 -11.54 5.19
CA PRO A 115 1.32 -10.84 5.64
C PRO A 115 2.61 -11.50 5.10
N VAL A 116 3.67 -10.70 4.99
CA VAL A 116 4.99 -11.17 4.53
C VAL A 116 5.92 -11.34 5.72
N TRP A 117 6.55 -12.50 5.84
CA TRP A 117 7.58 -12.74 6.85
C TRP A 117 8.93 -12.29 6.30
N GLN A 118 9.54 -11.30 6.94
CA GLN A 118 10.86 -10.79 6.57
C GLN A 118 11.59 -10.28 7.83
N ASP A 119 12.86 -10.64 7.98
CA ASP A 119 13.76 -10.22 9.08
C ASP A 119 13.10 -10.39 10.46
N ASP A 120 12.57 -11.59 10.75
CA ASP A 120 11.84 -11.94 11.97
C ASP A 120 10.62 -11.05 12.28
N ARG A 121 10.09 -10.36 11.27
CA ARG A 121 8.90 -9.51 11.37
C ARG A 121 7.83 -9.97 10.40
N LEU A 122 6.60 -9.84 10.84
CA LEU A 122 5.43 -10.04 10.00
C LEU A 122 4.99 -8.68 9.46
N LEU A 123 5.15 -8.46 8.15
CA LEU A 123 4.94 -7.20 7.50
C LEU A 123 3.58 -7.15 6.79
N VAL A 124 2.94 -6.00 6.86
CA VAL A 124 1.69 -5.67 6.18
C VAL A 124 1.77 -4.30 5.52
N ASP A 125 0.71 -3.86 4.83
CA ASP A 125 0.65 -2.63 4.06
C ASP A 125 1.18 -1.42 4.85
N GLY A 126 2.07 -0.66 4.21
CA GLY A 126 2.69 0.53 4.80
C GLY A 126 1.74 1.70 4.99
N GLY A 127 0.62 1.72 4.26
CA GLY A 127 -0.41 2.75 4.42
C GLY A 127 -1.11 2.75 5.78
N LEU A 128 -0.93 1.69 6.58
CA LEU A 128 -1.43 1.62 7.94
C LEU A 128 -0.66 2.51 8.92
N VAL A 129 0.64 2.73 8.66
CA VAL A 129 1.53 3.51 9.56
C VAL A 129 1.96 4.83 8.94
N ASN A 130 2.28 4.87 7.65
CA ASN A 130 2.76 6.07 6.98
C ASN A 130 2.21 6.17 5.55
N PRO A 131 1.00 6.73 5.37
CA PRO A 131 0.36 6.82 4.06
C PRO A 131 0.99 7.88 3.13
N VAL A 132 1.89 8.72 3.63
CA VAL A 132 2.62 9.71 2.81
C VAL A 132 4.06 9.76 3.29
N PRO A 133 4.97 8.86 2.80
CA PRO A 133 6.27 8.61 3.39
C PRO A 133 7.32 9.70 3.07
N VAL A 134 7.04 10.94 3.46
CA VAL A 134 7.96 12.09 3.33
C VAL A 134 9.26 11.84 4.11
N SER A 135 9.15 11.22 5.29
CA SER A 135 10.29 10.85 6.14
C SER A 135 11.27 9.93 5.39
N LEU A 136 10.74 8.91 4.70
CA LEU A 136 11.54 8.00 3.90
C LEU A 136 12.19 8.72 2.71
N ALA A 137 11.46 9.59 1.98
CA ALA A 137 12.02 10.37 0.89
C ALA A 137 13.22 11.24 1.36
N ARG A 138 13.09 11.87 2.53
CA ARG A 138 14.19 12.62 3.15
C ARG A 138 15.37 11.72 3.52
N ALA A 139 15.11 10.55 4.09
CA ALA A 139 16.14 9.58 4.44
C ALA A 139 16.87 9.00 3.21
N LEU A 140 16.21 8.98 2.04
CA LEU A 140 16.82 8.65 0.75
C LEU A 140 17.66 9.80 0.17
N GLY A 141 17.67 10.98 0.81
CA GLY A 141 18.47 12.14 0.42
C GLY A 141 17.75 13.19 -0.41
N ALA A 142 16.41 13.18 -0.46
CA ALA A 142 15.65 14.20 -1.17
C ALA A 142 15.73 15.57 -0.47
N GLU A 143 16.20 16.61 -1.16
CA GLU A 143 16.21 17.99 -0.69
C GLU A 143 14.83 18.66 -0.83
N VAL A 144 14.12 18.34 -1.91
CA VAL A 144 12.74 18.78 -2.15
C VAL A 144 11.86 17.55 -2.28
N VAL A 145 10.72 17.53 -1.60
CA VAL A 145 9.77 16.41 -1.62
C VAL A 145 8.43 16.91 -2.13
N ILE A 146 7.94 16.24 -3.19
CA ILE A 146 6.57 16.40 -3.68
C ILE A 146 5.77 15.22 -3.12
N ALA A 147 4.81 15.51 -2.23
CA ALA A 147 3.97 14.51 -1.60
C ALA A 147 2.59 14.47 -2.25
N VAL A 148 2.12 13.28 -2.63
CA VAL A 148 0.78 13.06 -3.19
C VAL A 148 -0.02 12.19 -2.22
N ASP A 149 -1.05 12.76 -1.61
CA ASP A 149 -1.97 12.05 -0.72
C ASP A 149 -3.28 11.75 -1.43
N LEU A 150 -3.48 10.50 -1.79
CA LEU A 150 -4.71 10.02 -2.45
C LEU A 150 -5.88 9.82 -1.48
N ASN A 151 -5.63 9.87 -0.17
CA ASN A 151 -6.64 9.61 0.87
C ASN A 151 -7.14 10.89 1.55
N ALA A 152 -6.55 12.04 1.29
CA ALA A 152 -6.86 13.30 1.95
C ALA A 152 -8.36 13.66 1.85
N ASP A 153 -8.97 13.47 0.68
CA ASP A 153 -10.39 13.75 0.47
C ASP A 153 -11.31 12.77 1.21
N ILE A 154 -10.89 11.50 1.31
CA ILE A 154 -11.66 10.46 2.02
C ILE A 154 -11.65 10.75 3.51
N ALA A 155 -10.49 11.02 4.08
CA ALA A 155 -10.33 11.39 5.48
C ALA A 155 -11.09 12.69 5.81
N GLY A 156 -10.98 13.70 4.95
CA GLY A 156 -11.69 14.96 5.11
C GLY A 156 -13.21 14.83 5.09
N ARG A 157 -13.76 13.91 4.29
CA ARG A 157 -15.21 13.63 4.27
C ARG A 157 -15.67 12.91 5.52
N LEU A 158 -14.90 11.94 6.00
CA LEU A 158 -15.23 11.21 7.24
C LEU A 158 -15.17 12.11 8.47
N LEU A 159 -14.22 13.03 8.53
CA LEU A 159 -14.10 14.01 9.62
C LEU A 159 -15.17 15.11 9.57
N ARG A 160 -15.72 15.40 8.38
CA ARG A 160 -16.81 16.40 8.20
C ARG A 160 -18.20 15.77 8.28
N ALA A 161 -18.33 14.45 8.20
CA ALA A 161 -19.60 13.79 8.45
C ALA A 161 -19.94 13.95 9.94
N GLU A 162 -20.99 14.72 10.25
CA GLU A 162 -21.55 14.72 11.59
C GLU A 162 -21.86 13.26 11.97
N PRO A 163 -21.48 12.82 13.18
CA PRO A 163 -21.83 11.50 13.62
C PRO A 163 -23.35 11.33 13.49
N ALA A 164 -23.78 10.33 12.72
CA ALA A 164 -25.18 10.00 12.61
C ALA A 164 -25.73 9.87 14.05
N PRO A 165 -26.85 10.52 14.40
CA PRO A 165 -27.38 10.42 15.74
C PRO A 165 -27.56 8.93 16.08
N ALA A 166 -26.97 8.52 17.19
CA ALA A 166 -27.01 7.13 17.62
C ALA A 166 -28.48 6.67 17.60
N PRO A 167 -28.78 5.48 17.04
CA PRO A 167 -30.16 4.98 17.01
C PRO A 167 -30.67 4.94 18.43
N ARG A 168 -31.65 5.79 18.73
CA ARG A 168 -32.26 5.81 20.06
C ARG A 168 -32.93 4.46 20.30
N ALA A 169 -32.54 3.80 21.36
CA ALA A 169 -33.13 2.52 21.70
C ALA A 169 -34.67 2.69 21.79
N PRO A 170 -35.48 1.76 21.26
CA PRO A 170 -36.92 1.87 21.19
C PRO A 170 -37.60 2.18 22.52
N TRP A 171 -36.99 1.75 23.63
CA TRP A 171 -37.48 2.02 24.97
C TRP A 171 -37.34 3.46 25.43
N MET A 172 -36.36 4.22 24.90
CA MET A 172 -36.20 5.65 25.20
C MET A 172 -37.30 6.51 24.57
N GLN A 173 -37.81 6.12 23.40
CA GLN A 173 -38.94 6.80 22.78
C GLN A 173 -40.23 6.59 23.59
N SER A 174 -40.42 5.41 24.12
CA SER A 174 -41.62 5.10 24.97
C SER A 174 -41.61 5.86 26.31
N LEU A 175 -40.45 6.14 26.89
CA LEU A 175 -40.30 6.97 28.09
C LEU A 175 -40.60 8.45 27.83
N GLN A 176 -40.10 9.00 26.71
CA GLN A 176 -40.36 10.38 26.33
C GLN A 176 -41.84 10.66 26.08
N ASN A 177 -42.54 9.73 25.43
CA ASN A 177 -43.97 9.84 25.19
C ASN A 177 -44.81 9.74 26.50
N ARG A 178 -44.31 9.03 27.52
CA ARG A 178 -44.96 8.95 28.83
C ARG A 178 -44.73 10.19 29.71
N MET A 179 -43.64 10.93 29.48
CA MET A 179 -43.35 12.13 30.26
C MET A 179 -43.98 13.40 29.62
N SER A 180 -44.51 13.29 28.40
CA SER A 180 -45.14 14.40 27.66
C SER A 180 -46.68 14.29 27.67
N ALA A 181 -47.27 13.30 28.33
CA ALA A 181 -48.70 13.09 28.55
C ALA A 181 -49.05 13.37 30.02
#